data_5a1fd814adb849f1f0c3817d266f2e32
#
_entry.id   5a1fd814adb849f1f0c3817d266f2e32
#
_cell.length_a   1.000
_cell.length_b   1.000
_cell.length_c   1.000
_cell.angle_alpha   90.00
_cell.angle_beta   90.00
_cell.angle_gamma   90.00
#
_symmetry.space_group_name_H-M   'P 1'
#
loop_
_entity.id
_entity.type
_entity.pdbx_description
1 polymer ?
#
loop_
_entity_poly.entity_id
_entity_poly.type
_entity_poly.pdbx_seq_one_letter_code
_entity_poly.pdbx_strand_id
1 'polypeptide(L)'
;MIYRMQYRTAALVMVIFALACAAGCSSPETAAPSVPIITTEPTIIPTPESTLATVQAADMALQLTDIPPDYILRERSVMTSPEVTQLTRDLGWRQGYFVTFDRTGRSRNDQTRIRQSVNIFPVENMNKVFTLEKVALSEGETPFSSPYEIPFPTIGDQSIAYRMTNTPDEGQVTYTVIFTKKNAFERITMAGTSTDYETLKDIAEMAGAKIL
;
A
#
# COMPACT_ATOMS: atom_id res chain seq x y z
N MET A 1 -2.16 40.01 -5.12
CA MET A 1 -3.46 39.59 -4.61
C MET A 1 -3.21 38.35 -3.76
N ILE A 2 -3.22 38.50 -2.42
CA ILE A 2 -2.71 37.52 -1.46
C ILE A 2 -3.90 36.71 -0.98
N TYR A 3 -3.97 35.41 -1.34
CA TYR A 3 -4.98 34.50 -0.82
C TYR A 3 -4.53 33.98 0.57
N ARG A 4 -5.21 34.42 1.61
CA ARG A 4 -5.13 33.88 2.96
C ARG A 4 -5.81 32.50 3.01
N MET A 5 -5.03 31.49 3.21
CA MET A 5 -5.49 30.14 3.53
C MET A 5 -5.93 30.07 4.99
N GLN A 6 -7.25 29.98 5.23
CA GLN A 6 -7.82 29.77 6.57
C GLN A 6 -7.93 28.29 6.85
N TYR A 7 -7.10 27.80 7.75
CA TYR A 7 -7.27 26.47 8.36
C TYR A 7 -8.44 26.51 9.36
N ARG A 8 -9.51 25.80 9.06
CA ARG A 8 -10.58 25.53 10.02
C ARG A 8 -10.23 24.24 10.75
N THR A 9 -9.92 24.38 12.02
CA THR A 9 -9.79 23.35 13.03
C THR A 9 -11.12 22.58 13.18
N ALA A 10 -11.11 21.30 12.85
CA ALA A 10 -12.20 20.39 13.15
C ALA A 10 -11.94 19.75 14.52
N ALA A 11 -12.95 19.85 15.38
CA ALA A 11 -12.92 19.48 16.77
C ALA A 11 -12.86 17.96 16.98
N LEU A 12 -12.00 17.59 17.92
CA LEU A 12 -11.80 16.28 18.51
C LEU A 12 -13.04 15.87 19.33
N VAL A 13 -13.69 14.78 18.99
CA VAL A 13 -14.67 14.13 19.87
C VAL A 13 -14.00 12.94 20.53
N MET A 14 -13.64 13.15 21.80
CA MET A 14 -13.17 12.13 22.73
C MET A 14 -14.38 11.38 23.30
N VAL A 15 -14.52 10.10 23.03
CA VAL A 15 -15.41 9.22 23.77
C VAL A 15 -14.59 8.36 24.71
N ILE A 16 -14.66 8.70 25.98
CA ILE A 16 -14.11 7.93 27.11
C ILE A 16 -15.11 6.81 27.42
N PHE A 17 -14.71 5.56 27.30
CA PHE A 17 -15.40 4.44 27.91
C PHE A 17 -14.55 3.91 29.06
N ALA A 18 -14.97 4.29 30.27
CA ALA A 18 -14.55 3.65 31.51
C ALA A 18 -15.54 2.51 31.79
N LEU A 19 -15.04 1.30 31.97
CA LEU A 19 -15.80 0.28 32.69
C LEU A 19 -14.91 -0.45 33.69
N ALA A 20 -15.45 -0.46 34.89
CA ALA A 20 -14.83 -0.85 36.13
C ALA A 20 -14.80 -2.36 36.35
N CYS A 21 -13.86 -2.70 37.21
CA CYS A 21 -13.64 -3.89 38.03
C CYS A 21 -14.83 -4.69 38.52
N ALA A 22 -14.65 -6.00 38.65
CA ALA A 22 -15.15 -6.77 39.80
C ALA A 22 -14.21 -7.99 40.01
N ALA A 23 -13.52 -7.94 41.02
CA ALA A 23 -13.32 -8.76 42.21
C ALA A 23 -13.68 -10.26 42.14
N GLY A 24 -12.65 -11.07 42.41
CA GLY A 24 -12.65 -12.08 43.44
C GLY A 24 -13.30 -13.42 43.16
N CYS A 25 -12.45 -14.46 43.23
CA CYS A 25 -12.75 -15.63 44.08
C CYS A 25 -11.52 -16.53 44.17
N SER A 26 -11.01 -16.61 45.36
CA SER A 26 -10.06 -17.63 45.82
C SER A 26 -10.76 -19.01 45.88
N SER A 27 -10.11 -20.05 45.33
CA SER A 27 -10.47 -21.45 45.54
C SER A 27 -9.29 -22.26 45.96
N PRO A 28 -9.47 -23.30 46.79
CA PRO A 28 -8.43 -23.91 47.58
C PRO A 28 -7.54 -24.86 46.81
N GLU A 29 -6.31 -24.89 47.25
CA GLU A 29 -5.22 -25.77 46.88
C GLU A 29 -5.59 -27.26 47.11
N THR A 30 -5.74 -28.00 46.02
CA THR A 30 -5.78 -29.47 46.08
C THR A 30 -4.48 -30.00 45.53
N ALA A 31 -3.69 -30.59 46.40
CA ALA A 31 -2.44 -31.28 46.05
C ALA A 31 -2.70 -32.43 45.09
N ALA A 32 -2.21 -32.35 43.87
CA ALA A 32 -2.21 -33.43 42.90
C ALA A 32 -0.85 -34.15 42.89
N PRO A 33 -0.83 -35.48 42.65
CA PRO A 33 0.39 -36.29 42.70
C PRO A 33 1.35 -35.93 41.56
N SER A 34 2.63 -35.89 41.88
CA SER A 34 3.74 -35.65 40.96
C SER A 34 3.84 -36.77 39.90
N VAL A 35 3.44 -36.43 38.67
CA VAL A 35 3.71 -37.22 37.49
C VAL A 35 5.11 -36.85 36.98
N PRO A 36 5.97 -37.80 36.59
CA PRO A 36 7.30 -37.46 36.03
C PRO A 36 7.12 -36.70 34.74
N ILE A 37 7.65 -35.49 34.72
CA ILE A 37 7.70 -34.64 33.52
C ILE A 37 8.72 -35.26 32.55
N ILE A 38 8.23 -35.90 31.51
CA ILE A 38 9.05 -36.19 30.33
C ILE A 38 9.26 -34.83 29.64
N THR A 39 10.42 -34.24 29.86
CA THR A 39 10.85 -33.06 29.13
C THR A 39 11.12 -33.46 27.67
N THR A 40 10.09 -33.42 26.85
CA THR A 40 10.29 -33.37 25.38
C THR A 40 10.84 -32.02 25.06
N GLU A 41 12.12 -31.96 24.74
CA GLU A 41 12.79 -30.79 24.16
C GLU A 41 11.98 -30.34 22.92
N PRO A 42 11.52 -29.07 22.84
CA PRO A 42 10.76 -28.60 21.69
C PRO A 42 11.70 -28.68 20.48
N THR A 43 11.41 -29.60 19.57
CA THR A 43 12.01 -29.60 18.24
C THR A 43 11.60 -28.29 17.57
N ILE A 44 12.50 -27.33 17.52
CA ILE A 44 12.34 -26.10 16.77
C ILE A 44 12.33 -26.50 15.30
N ILE A 45 11.13 -26.66 14.73
CA ILE A 45 10.97 -26.75 13.29
C ILE A 45 11.34 -25.38 12.77
N PRO A 46 12.43 -25.23 11.98
CA PRO A 46 12.75 -23.92 11.40
C PRO A 46 11.56 -23.53 10.52
N THR A 47 10.85 -22.49 10.93
CA THR A 47 9.90 -21.81 10.06
C THR A 47 10.67 -21.42 8.81
N PRO A 48 10.21 -21.79 7.59
CA PRO A 48 10.90 -21.39 6.36
C PRO A 48 11.01 -19.87 6.36
N GLU A 49 12.21 -19.37 6.58
CA GLU A 49 12.52 -17.94 6.45
C GLU A 49 12.13 -17.53 5.05
N SER A 50 11.18 -16.61 4.95
CA SER A 50 10.71 -16.09 3.66
C SER A 50 11.92 -15.56 2.88
N THR A 51 12.27 -16.24 1.79
CA THR A 51 13.41 -15.94 0.90
C THR A 51 13.40 -14.49 0.39
N LEU A 52 12.30 -13.78 0.58
CA LEU A 52 12.10 -12.38 0.18
C LEU A 52 12.64 -11.33 1.17
N ALA A 53 13.08 -11.73 2.36
CA ALA A 53 13.62 -10.79 3.34
C ALA A 53 14.89 -10.05 2.85
N THR A 54 15.51 -10.51 1.77
CA THR A 54 16.74 -9.95 1.19
C THR A 54 16.53 -9.17 -0.11
N VAL A 55 15.31 -9.19 -0.68
CA VAL A 55 15.04 -8.46 -1.92
C VAL A 55 14.77 -6.99 -1.60
N GLN A 56 15.49 -6.10 -2.25
CA GLN A 56 15.33 -4.66 -2.08
C GLN A 56 14.11 -4.17 -2.85
N ALA A 57 13.31 -3.28 -2.27
CA ALA A 57 12.17 -2.66 -2.97
C ALA A 57 12.59 -1.98 -4.28
N ALA A 58 13.81 -1.47 -4.35
CA ALA A 58 14.39 -0.84 -5.54
C ALA A 58 14.57 -1.83 -6.72
N ASP A 59 14.84 -3.10 -6.43
CA ASP A 59 15.06 -4.12 -7.49
C ASP A 59 13.74 -4.55 -8.15
N MET A 60 12.62 -4.38 -7.45
CA MET A 60 11.27 -4.62 -7.96
C MET A 60 10.70 -3.42 -8.73
N ALA A 61 11.33 -2.25 -8.58
CA ALA A 61 10.84 -1.03 -9.20
C ALA A 61 10.94 -1.06 -10.73
N LEU A 62 9.97 -0.43 -11.37
CA LEU A 62 9.96 -0.21 -12.82
C LEU A 62 11.18 0.60 -13.25
N GLN A 63 11.71 0.23 -14.39
CA GLN A 63 12.80 0.93 -15.07
C GLN A 63 12.24 1.69 -16.29
N LEU A 64 13.00 2.63 -16.83
CA LEU A 64 12.56 3.37 -18.02
C LEU A 64 12.29 2.45 -19.23
N THR A 65 12.96 1.30 -19.29
CA THR A 65 12.75 0.27 -20.31
C THR A 65 11.42 -0.47 -20.20
N ASP A 66 10.77 -0.40 -19.03
CA ASP A 66 9.47 -1.03 -18.77
C ASP A 66 8.29 -0.10 -19.09
N ILE A 67 8.60 1.14 -19.48
CA ILE A 67 7.64 2.22 -19.70
C ILE A 67 7.67 2.59 -21.19
N PRO A 68 6.54 3.02 -21.80
CA PRO A 68 6.53 3.49 -23.17
C PRO A 68 7.61 4.54 -23.46
N PRO A 69 8.18 4.58 -24.68
CA PRO A 69 9.39 5.36 -24.97
C PRO A 69 9.21 6.89 -24.94
N ASP A 70 7.98 7.38 -24.86
CA ASP A 70 7.63 8.81 -24.77
C ASP A 70 7.62 9.33 -23.32
N TYR A 71 7.93 8.49 -22.35
CA TYR A 71 8.11 8.86 -20.96
C TYR A 71 9.57 9.11 -20.60
N ILE A 72 9.79 9.96 -19.63
CA ILE A 72 11.10 10.24 -19.04
C ILE A 72 11.06 9.94 -17.54
N LEU A 73 12.16 9.45 -16.99
CA LEU A 73 12.32 9.31 -15.55
C LEU A 73 12.35 10.69 -14.88
N ARG A 74 11.40 10.97 -14.03
CA ARG A 74 11.31 12.23 -13.28
C ARG A 74 12.00 12.14 -11.94
N GLU A 75 11.73 11.07 -11.20
CA GLU A 75 12.18 10.92 -9.82
C GLU A 75 12.25 9.44 -9.45
N ARG A 76 13.18 9.12 -8.58
CA ARG A 76 13.27 7.84 -7.88
C ARG A 76 13.91 8.02 -6.53
N SER A 77 13.39 7.38 -5.48
CA SER A 77 13.96 7.48 -4.15
C SER A 77 13.60 6.30 -3.27
N VAL A 78 14.48 5.99 -2.34
CA VAL A 78 14.19 5.13 -1.20
C VAL A 78 13.29 5.90 -0.25
N MET A 79 12.19 5.29 0.19
CA MET A 79 11.34 5.88 1.22
C MET A 79 11.97 5.69 2.59
N THR A 80 11.91 6.72 3.41
CA THR A 80 12.46 6.70 4.76
C THR A 80 11.35 6.60 5.81
N SER A 81 11.68 6.12 7.02
CA SER A 81 10.69 5.94 8.09
C SER A 81 9.87 7.20 8.43
N PRO A 82 10.42 8.43 8.42
CA PRO A 82 9.62 9.64 8.63
C PRO A 82 8.61 9.94 7.52
N GLU A 83 8.81 9.41 6.31
CA GLU A 83 7.92 9.65 5.16
C GLU A 83 6.69 8.73 5.15
N VAL A 84 6.69 7.68 5.96
CA VAL A 84 5.56 6.77 6.09
C VAL A 84 4.70 7.10 7.31
N THR A 85 3.41 6.83 7.21
CA THR A 85 2.47 7.09 8.32
C THR A 85 2.76 6.19 9.52
N GLN A 86 2.26 6.58 10.71
CA GLN A 86 2.36 5.73 11.89
C GLN A 86 1.68 4.38 11.65
N LEU A 87 0.50 4.37 11.05
CA LEU A 87 -0.23 3.15 10.72
C LEU A 87 0.61 2.21 9.82
N THR A 88 1.29 2.75 8.83
CA THR A 88 2.17 1.98 7.95
C THR A 88 3.32 1.34 8.72
N ARG A 89 3.93 2.06 9.68
CA ARG A 89 4.95 1.51 10.57
C ARG A 89 4.40 0.42 11.48
N ASP A 90 3.21 0.63 12.07
CA ASP A 90 2.55 -0.32 12.96
C ASP A 90 2.16 -1.64 12.23
N LEU A 91 1.97 -1.58 10.91
CA LEU A 91 1.83 -2.74 10.04
C LEU A 91 3.15 -3.47 9.75
N GLY A 92 4.26 -3.01 10.33
CA GLY A 92 5.57 -3.63 10.18
C GLY A 92 6.28 -3.28 8.87
N TRP A 93 6.00 -2.10 8.30
CA TRP A 93 6.74 -1.62 7.13
C TRP A 93 8.26 -1.69 7.35
N ARG A 94 8.98 -2.26 6.39
CA ARG A 94 10.42 -2.50 6.47
C ARG A 94 11.22 -1.60 5.55
N GLN A 95 10.77 -1.45 4.31
CA GLN A 95 11.39 -0.60 3.31
C GLN A 95 10.37 -0.21 2.23
N GLY A 96 10.65 0.87 1.55
CA GLY A 96 9.87 1.30 0.40
C GLY A 96 10.74 2.01 -0.62
N TYR A 97 10.27 2.01 -1.84
CA TYR A 97 10.89 2.69 -2.96
C TYR A 97 9.80 3.28 -3.85
N PHE A 98 10.03 4.45 -4.40
CA PHE A 98 9.14 5.01 -5.40
C PHE A 98 9.88 5.47 -6.64
N VAL A 99 9.18 5.42 -7.74
CA VAL A 99 9.64 5.93 -9.03
C VAL A 99 8.49 6.68 -9.72
N THR A 100 8.84 7.76 -10.41
CA THR A 100 7.89 8.60 -11.14
C THR A 100 8.42 8.82 -12.56
N PHE A 101 7.53 8.63 -13.54
CA PHE A 101 7.79 8.91 -14.95
C PHE A 101 6.79 9.95 -15.43
N ASP A 102 7.26 10.92 -16.18
CA ASP A 102 6.43 11.95 -16.79
C ASP A 102 6.47 11.80 -18.32
N ARG A 103 5.30 11.81 -18.95
CA ARG A 103 5.16 12.01 -20.38
C ARG A 103 4.81 13.46 -20.65
N THR A 104 5.61 14.10 -21.49
CA THR A 104 5.34 15.47 -21.93
C THR A 104 4.68 15.39 -23.29
N GLY A 105 3.40 15.71 -23.35
CA GLY A 105 2.65 15.78 -24.60
C GLY A 105 3.02 16.99 -25.45
N ARG A 106 2.40 17.09 -26.61
CA ARG A 106 2.59 18.21 -27.56
C ARG A 106 2.05 19.55 -27.03
N SER A 107 1.22 19.53 -26.01
CA SER A 107 0.63 20.69 -25.35
C SER A 107 1.01 20.72 -23.87
N ARG A 108 1.13 21.92 -23.29
CA ARG A 108 1.33 22.08 -21.83
C ARG A 108 0.25 21.42 -20.98
N ASN A 109 -0.93 21.20 -21.55
CA ASN A 109 -2.05 20.56 -20.87
C ASN A 109 -2.10 19.03 -21.08
N ASP A 110 -1.24 18.49 -21.95
CA ASP A 110 -1.14 17.07 -22.23
C ASP A 110 0.03 16.48 -21.42
N GLN A 111 -0.21 16.29 -20.14
CA GLN A 111 0.74 15.69 -19.23
C GLN A 111 0.16 14.40 -18.65
N THR A 112 0.93 13.34 -18.70
CA THR A 112 0.58 12.08 -18.04
C THR A 112 1.74 11.67 -17.17
N ARG A 113 1.43 11.28 -15.94
CA ARG A 113 2.38 10.83 -14.94
C ARG A 113 2.08 9.40 -14.56
N ILE A 114 3.13 8.57 -14.53
CA ILE A 114 3.10 7.24 -13.94
C ILE A 114 3.92 7.28 -12.66
N ARG A 115 3.34 6.82 -11.56
CA ARG A 115 4.03 6.67 -10.28
C ARG A 115 3.85 5.26 -9.76
N GLN A 116 4.95 4.61 -9.41
CA GLN A 116 4.94 3.34 -8.69
C GLN A 116 5.51 3.56 -7.29
N SER A 117 4.92 2.90 -6.31
CA SER A 117 5.52 2.68 -4.99
C SER A 117 5.54 1.20 -4.68
N VAL A 118 6.71 0.71 -4.27
CA VAL A 118 6.95 -0.66 -3.80
C VAL A 118 7.20 -0.59 -2.31
N ASN A 119 6.47 -1.36 -1.52
CA ASN A 119 6.60 -1.38 -0.07
C ASN A 119 6.70 -2.83 0.42
N ILE A 120 7.60 -3.10 1.34
CA ILE A 120 7.84 -4.42 1.92
C ILE A 120 7.29 -4.47 3.34
N PHE A 121 6.47 -5.48 3.59
CA PHE A 121 5.86 -5.76 4.89
C PHE A 121 6.08 -7.22 5.29
N PRO A 122 5.82 -7.62 6.55
CA PRO A 122 5.67 -9.01 6.93
C PRO A 122 4.51 -9.67 6.17
N VAL A 123 4.70 -10.93 5.73
CA VAL A 123 3.70 -11.68 4.95
C VAL A 123 2.36 -11.75 5.66
N GLU A 124 2.38 -11.95 6.98
CA GLU A 124 1.20 -12.04 7.84
C GLU A 124 0.34 -10.76 7.86
N ASN A 125 0.93 -9.61 7.51
CA ASN A 125 0.22 -8.33 7.48
C ASN A 125 -0.27 -7.92 6.08
N MET A 126 0.10 -8.66 5.03
CA MET A 126 -0.19 -8.27 3.64
C MET A 126 -1.69 -8.10 3.35
N ASN A 127 -2.52 -9.04 3.85
CA ASN A 127 -3.97 -8.93 3.68
C ASN A 127 -4.55 -7.67 4.36
N LYS A 128 -4.03 -7.31 5.53
CA LYS A 128 -4.45 -6.11 6.25
C LYS A 128 -4.00 -4.84 5.52
N VAL A 129 -2.77 -4.82 5.02
CA VAL A 129 -2.24 -3.71 4.19
C VAL A 129 -3.12 -3.51 2.97
N PHE A 130 -3.40 -4.58 2.20
CA PHE A 130 -4.24 -4.51 1.01
C PHE A 130 -5.65 -3.99 1.33
N THR A 131 -6.28 -4.51 2.39
CA THR A 131 -7.64 -4.11 2.78
C THR A 131 -7.70 -2.62 3.16
N LEU A 132 -6.73 -2.13 3.92
CA LEU A 132 -6.68 -0.72 4.33
C LEU A 132 -6.48 0.21 3.12
N GLU A 133 -5.58 -0.14 2.22
CA GLU A 133 -5.35 0.64 0.99
C GLU A 133 -6.57 0.60 0.05
N LYS A 134 -7.24 -0.55 -0.06
CA LYS A 134 -8.50 -0.67 -0.80
C LYS A 134 -9.57 0.28 -0.25
N VAL A 135 -9.75 0.33 1.06
CA VAL A 135 -10.70 1.24 1.71
C VAL A 135 -10.32 2.69 1.44
N ALA A 136 -9.06 3.06 1.65
CA ALA A 136 -8.58 4.41 1.40
C ALA A 136 -8.81 4.86 -0.05
N LEU A 137 -8.58 3.97 -1.02
CA LEU A 137 -8.85 4.27 -2.43
C LEU A 137 -10.34 4.41 -2.73
N SER A 138 -11.19 3.60 -2.10
CA SER A 138 -12.65 3.66 -2.33
C SER A 138 -13.30 4.91 -1.75
N GLU A 139 -12.72 5.50 -0.70
CA GLU A 139 -13.20 6.74 -0.09
C GLU A 139 -12.82 7.99 -0.91
N GLY A 140 -11.80 7.87 -1.77
CA GLY A 140 -11.28 8.96 -2.58
C GLY A 140 -10.39 9.93 -1.80
N GLU A 141 -9.52 10.64 -2.51
CA GLU A 141 -8.56 11.58 -1.91
C GLU A 141 -9.18 12.95 -1.59
N THR A 142 -10.30 13.27 -2.23
CA THR A 142 -11.01 14.55 -2.07
C THR A 142 -12.52 14.34 -2.13
N PRO A 143 -13.33 15.26 -1.55
CA PRO A 143 -14.79 15.21 -1.65
C PRO A 143 -15.33 15.29 -3.10
N PHE A 144 -14.50 15.71 -4.05
CA PHE A 144 -14.85 15.85 -5.45
C PHE A 144 -14.33 14.72 -6.33
N SER A 145 -13.60 13.76 -5.76
CA SER A 145 -13.17 12.55 -6.45
C SER A 145 -14.18 11.43 -6.23
N SER A 146 -14.60 10.81 -7.32
CA SER A 146 -15.50 9.64 -7.26
C SER A 146 -14.77 8.44 -7.80
N PRO A 147 -14.02 7.73 -6.95
CA PRO A 147 -13.36 6.51 -7.36
C PRO A 147 -14.39 5.41 -7.59
N TYR A 148 -14.20 4.63 -8.65
CA TYR A 148 -14.94 3.40 -8.86
C TYR A 148 -14.03 2.27 -9.31
N GLU A 149 -14.32 1.09 -8.82
CA GLU A 149 -13.60 -0.12 -9.16
C GLU A 149 -13.86 -0.49 -10.63
N ILE A 150 -12.81 -0.87 -11.33
CA ILE A 150 -12.85 -1.31 -12.71
C ILE A 150 -12.33 -2.74 -12.83
N PRO A 151 -12.79 -3.52 -13.84
CA PRO A 151 -12.28 -4.88 -14.07
C PRO A 151 -10.76 -4.88 -14.25
N PHE A 152 -10.09 -5.76 -13.53
CA PHE A 152 -8.62 -5.89 -13.57
C PHE A 152 -8.21 -7.37 -13.48
N PRO A 153 -7.18 -7.81 -14.22
CA PRO A 153 -6.66 -9.18 -14.12
C PRO A 153 -6.04 -9.41 -12.74
N THR A 154 -6.03 -10.66 -12.28
CA THR A 154 -5.36 -11.02 -11.05
C THR A 154 -3.85 -10.97 -11.23
N ILE A 155 -3.18 -10.08 -10.52
CA ILE A 155 -1.72 -9.98 -10.41
C ILE A 155 -1.33 -10.34 -8.99
N GLY A 156 -0.39 -11.28 -8.82
CA GLY A 156 0.06 -11.73 -7.51
C GLY A 156 -1.03 -12.43 -6.69
N ASP A 157 -1.06 -12.17 -5.39
CA ASP A 157 -1.97 -12.80 -4.44
C ASP A 157 -3.31 -12.07 -4.37
N GLN A 158 -3.30 -10.75 -4.50
CA GLN A 158 -4.47 -9.87 -4.52
C GLN A 158 -4.22 -8.69 -5.43
N SER A 159 -5.22 -8.26 -6.19
CA SER A 159 -5.12 -7.06 -7.02
C SER A 159 -6.48 -6.40 -7.21
N ILE A 160 -6.49 -5.08 -7.41
CA ILE A 160 -7.67 -4.30 -7.72
C ILE A 160 -7.27 -3.03 -8.45
N ALA A 161 -8.16 -2.52 -9.31
CA ALA A 161 -7.97 -1.27 -10.00
C ALA A 161 -9.14 -0.31 -9.78
N TYR A 162 -8.80 0.97 -9.70
CA TYR A 162 -9.75 2.07 -9.58
C TYR A 162 -9.53 3.08 -10.68
N ARG A 163 -10.65 3.66 -11.15
CA ARG A 163 -10.64 4.86 -11.97
C ARG A 163 -11.23 6.03 -11.17
N MET A 164 -10.57 7.16 -11.20
CA MET A 164 -11.02 8.42 -10.62
C MET A 164 -11.08 9.49 -11.70
N THR A 165 -12.12 10.32 -11.65
CA THR A 165 -12.18 11.57 -12.40
C THR A 165 -12.11 12.71 -11.40
N ASN A 166 -11.08 13.54 -11.53
CA ASN A 166 -10.98 14.79 -10.76
C ASN A 166 -11.76 15.83 -11.53
N THR A 167 -12.76 16.42 -10.96
CA THR A 167 -13.67 17.46 -11.50
C THR A 167 -14.02 17.39 -13.01
N PRO A 168 -15.28 17.56 -13.39
CA PRO A 168 -15.73 17.42 -14.79
C PRO A 168 -15.01 18.35 -15.78
N ASP A 169 -14.46 19.47 -15.30
CA ASP A 169 -13.93 20.54 -16.15
C ASP A 169 -12.45 20.37 -16.50
N GLU A 170 -11.68 19.53 -15.81
CA GLU A 170 -10.24 19.39 -16.05
C GLU A 170 -9.87 18.24 -17.01
N GLY A 171 -10.80 17.38 -17.34
CA GLY A 171 -10.54 16.23 -18.24
C GLY A 171 -9.47 15.26 -17.75
N GLN A 172 -9.04 15.40 -16.48
CA GLN A 172 -8.03 14.56 -15.89
C GLN A 172 -8.64 13.26 -15.37
N VAL A 173 -8.03 12.16 -15.74
CA VAL A 173 -8.37 10.82 -15.29
C VAL A 173 -7.19 10.24 -14.53
N THR A 174 -7.48 9.59 -13.42
CA THR A 174 -6.49 8.83 -12.66
C THR A 174 -6.91 7.37 -12.62
N TYR A 175 -6.04 6.50 -13.06
CA TYR A 175 -6.14 5.07 -12.84
C TYR A 175 -5.16 4.66 -11.75
N THR A 176 -5.60 3.86 -10.80
CA THR A 176 -4.73 3.31 -9.74
C THR A 176 -4.92 1.81 -9.66
N VAL A 177 -3.82 1.08 -9.69
CA VAL A 177 -3.76 -0.36 -9.44
C VAL A 177 -3.03 -0.57 -8.13
N ILE A 178 -3.57 -1.39 -7.25
CA ILE A 178 -2.84 -1.94 -6.10
C ILE A 178 -2.83 -3.45 -6.18
N PHE A 179 -1.71 -4.05 -5.80
CA PHE A 179 -1.61 -5.50 -5.70
C PHE A 179 -0.59 -5.92 -4.65
N THR A 180 -0.72 -7.17 -4.21
CA THR A 180 0.25 -7.82 -3.33
C THR A 180 0.79 -9.07 -4.00
N LYS A 181 2.07 -9.34 -3.79
CA LYS A 181 2.69 -10.61 -4.15
C LYS A 181 3.74 -10.93 -3.11
N LYS A 182 3.60 -12.08 -2.45
CA LYS A 182 4.44 -12.49 -1.34
C LYS A 182 4.42 -11.42 -0.23
N ASN A 183 5.55 -10.77 0.08
CA ASN A 183 5.67 -9.71 1.09
C ASN A 183 5.81 -8.29 0.48
N ALA A 184 5.60 -8.15 -0.82
CA ALA A 184 5.59 -6.86 -1.50
C ALA A 184 4.16 -6.36 -1.73
N PHE A 185 3.94 -5.10 -1.39
CA PHE A 185 2.76 -4.32 -1.74
C PHE A 185 3.16 -3.26 -2.77
N GLU A 186 2.44 -3.22 -3.86
CA GLU A 186 2.64 -2.22 -4.91
C GLU A 186 1.40 -1.38 -5.18
N ARG A 187 1.64 -0.11 -5.43
CA ARG A 187 0.65 0.84 -5.94
C ARG A 187 1.21 1.50 -7.18
N ILE A 188 0.49 1.40 -8.31
CA ILE A 188 0.83 2.05 -9.56
C ILE A 188 -0.31 2.98 -9.95
N THR A 189 0.01 4.24 -10.21
CA THR A 189 -0.97 5.26 -10.57
C THR A 189 -0.56 5.89 -11.90
N MET A 190 -1.52 6.01 -12.82
CA MET A 190 -1.38 6.79 -14.05
C MET A 190 -2.39 7.94 -14.00
N ALA A 191 -1.92 9.17 -13.98
CA ALA A 191 -2.75 10.37 -13.85
C ALA A 191 -2.43 11.39 -14.95
N GLY A 192 -3.47 12.01 -15.51
CA GLY A 192 -3.31 13.05 -16.52
C GLY A 192 -4.47 13.16 -17.50
N THR A 193 -4.26 13.90 -18.57
CA THR A 193 -5.27 14.12 -19.62
C THR A 193 -5.21 13.06 -20.74
N SER A 194 -4.10 12.33 -20.85
CA SER A 194 -3.87 11.31 -21.88
C SER A 194 -3.52 9.97 -21.24
N THR A 195 -4.33 9.57 -20.26
CA THR A 195 -4.19 8.27 -19.58
C THR A 195 -4.77 7.15 -20.44
N ASP A 196 -4.11 5.99 -20.42
CA ASP A 196 -4.56 4.79 -21.09
C ASP A 196 -4.55 3.61 -20.12
N TYR A 197 -5.72 3.02 -19.93
CA TYR A 197 -5.91 1.92 -18.98
C TYR A 197 -5.18 0.64 -19.39
N GLU A 198 -5.19 0.31 -20.68
CA GLU A 198 -4.49 -0.90 -21.17
C GLU A 198 -2.98 -0.78 -20.97
N THR A 199 -2.41 0.38 -21.25
CA THR A 199 -1.00 0.66 -20.95
C THR A 199 -0.70 0.50 -19.46
N LEU A 200 -1.56 0.99 -18.56
CA LEU A 200 -1.36 0.82 -17.11
C LEU A 200 -1.45 -0.66 -16.70
N LYS A 201 -2.36 -1.41 -17.29
CA LYS A 201 -2.49 -2.85 -17.05
C LYS A 201 -1.20 -3.60 -17.42
N ASP A 202 -0.68 -3.36 -18.62
CA ASP A 202 0.59 -3.97 -19.06
C ASP A 202 1.76 -3.63 -18.14
N ILE A 203 1.85 -2.37 -17.71
CA ILE A 203 2.86 -1.90 -16.74
C ILE A 203 2.71 -2.63 -15.40
N ALA A 204 1.48 -2.81 -14.90
CA ALA A 204 1.25 -3.50 -13.64
C ALA A 204 1.59 -5.01 -13.73
N GLU A 205 1.32 -5.66 -14.86
CA GLU A 205 1.72 -7.05 -15.11
C GLU A 205 3.25 -7.19 -15.12
N MET A 206 3.95 -6.28 -15.79
CA MET A 206 5.42 -6.24 -15.77
C MET A 206 5.98 -6.01 -14.37
N ALA A 207 5.40 -5.11 -13.59
CA ALA A 207 5.79 -4.88 -12.20
C ALA A 207 5.60 -6.14 -11.35
N GLY A 208 4.44 -6.80 -11.46
CA GLY A 208 4.18 -8.06 -10.77
C GLY A 208 5.13 -9.20 -11.16
N ALA A 209 5.64 -9.22 -12.41
CA ALA A 209 6.62 -10.21 -12.86
C ALA A 209 8.01 -10.02 -12.21
N LYS A 210 8.35 -8.81 -11.75
CA LYS A 210 9.62 -8.52 -11.07
C LYS A 210 9.68 -9.02 -9.62
N ILE A 211 8.55 -9.32 -9.02
CA ILE A 211 8.47 -9.90 -7.67
C ILE A 211 8.64 -11.42 -7.79
N LEU A 212 9.85 -11.91 -7.56
CA LEU A 212 10.26 -13.32 -7.69
C LEU A 212 9.99 -14.13 -6.42
#